data_fec4241a0b235111688178e609048c16
#
_entry.id   fec4241a0b235111688178e609048c16
#
_cell.length_a   1.000
_cell.length_b   1.000
_cell.length_c   1.000
_cell.angle_alpha   90.00
_cell.angle_beta   90.00
_cell.angle_gamma   90.00
#
_symmetry.space_group_name_H-M   'P 1'
#
loop_
_entity.id
_entity.type
_entity.pdbx_description
1 polymer ?
#
loop_
_entity_poly.entity_id
_entity_poly.type
_entity_poly.pdbx_seq_one_letter_code
_entity_poly.pdbx_strand_id
1 'polypeptide(L)'
;MFLTSIISTISEVTNSAVGTTKIGYDLAFPNLGIFIKNLQNTIRLGNFTIAFYGIIISIAMLIGFTIVTYYAKKKNINDDIFYDVFIIIILLGIIGARAYYVIFKWDYYQIRPHEILDIRAGGLAVFGGIILAIIGIIIYCVVKKINVIKVLDLTMIGLTIGQAIGRYGNFFNMEAYGDYTNNLVAMRLREEYLDPANITWVQSLNVIEEEGIRYIQAHPTFLYESCLNIVLFIILIYLINKKYKFDGQLFATYLIGYGIIRAIVESFRTDSLMLGNFKVSQLVAIICIVIGVTIYILNSKKIKPFDMVHEIPESMKKKIEEKDEE
;
A
#
# COMPACT_ATOMS: atom_id res chain seq x y z
N MET A 1 13.97 20.82 -12.98
CA MET A 1 13.12 20.22 -14.00
C MET A 1 12.01 19.32 -13.43
N PHE A 2 12.28 18.42 -12.49
CA PHE A 2 11.28 17.53 -11.87
C PHE A 2 10.29 18.28 -10.95
N LEU A 3 10.78 19.13 -10.07
CA LEU A 3 9.98 20.00 -9.20
C LEU A 3 9.18 21.05 -9.99
N THR A 4 9.72 21.56 -11.09
CA THR A 4 9.02 22.50 -11.96
C THR A 4 7.85 21.86 -12.71
N SER A 5 7.95 20.58 -13.09
CA SER A 5 6.84 19.83 -13.70
C SER A 5 5.71 19.55 -12.68
N ILE A 6 6.06 19.18 -11.45
CA ILE A 6 5.06 18.99 -10.38
C ILE A 6 4.39 20.31 -10.02
N ILE A 7 5.17 21.40 -9.92
CA ILE A 7 4.65 22.74 -9.61
C ILE A 7 3.79 23.25 -10.78
N SER A 8 4.16 23.00 -12.06
CA SER A 8 3.30 23.37 -13.19
C SER A 8 1.99 22.59 -13.20
N THR A 9 2.02 21.29 -12.88
CA THR A 9 0.80 20.48 -12.77
C THR A 9 -0.09 20.98 -11.61
N ILE A 10 0.50 21.33 -10.47
CA ILE A 10 -0.23 21.93 -9.33
C ILE A 10 -0.74 23.33 -9.67
N SER A 11 0.03 24.15 -10.40
CA SER A 11 -0.41 25.51 -10.80
C SER A 11 -1.49 25.48 -11.88
N GLU A 12 -1.51 24.49 -12.77
CA GLU A 12 -2.59 24.29 -13.72
C GLU A 12 -3.88 23.85 -13.02
N VAL A 13 -3.79 23.03 -11.97
CA VAL A 13 -4.92 22.65 -11.10
C VAL A 13 -5.49 23.85 -10.36
N THR A 14 -4.66 24.77 -9.86
CA THR A 14 -5.12 25.97 -9.13
C THR A 14 -5.66 27.06 -10.05
N ASN A 15 -5.17 27.21 -11.28
CA ASN A 15 -5.66 28.18 -12.25
C ASN A 15 -6.96 27.74 -12.94
N SER A 16 -7.34 26.47 -12.89
CA SER A 16 -8.61 25.97 -13.42
C SER A 16 -9.82 26.31 -12.52
N ALA A 17 -9.60 26.87 -11.34
CA ALA A 17 -10.66 27.25 -10.42
C ALA A 17 -11.38 28.57 -10.81
N VAL A 18 -10.94 29.29 -11.82
CA VAL A 18 -11.55 30.55 -12.27
C VAL A 18 -12.01 30.44 -13.73
N GLY A 19 -13.26 30.04 -13.90
CA GLY A 19 -14.16 30.46 -15.00
C GLY A 19 -13.66 30.37 -16.43
N THR A 20 -13.12 29.23 -16.92
CA THR A 20 -12.92 28.99 -18.34
C THR A 20 -13.45 27.62 -18.75
N THR A 21 -14.11 27.59 -19.89
CA THR A 21 -14.75 26.46 -20.58
C THR A 21 -14.15 25.12 -20.24
N LYS A 22 -14.95 24.26 -19.59
CA LYS A 22 -14.63 22.92 -19.10
C LYS A 22 -14.50 21.88 -20.20
N ILE A 23 -13.85 22.20 -21.32
CA ILE A 23 -13.69 21.25 -22.42
C ILE A 23 -12.73 20.14 -22.00
N GLY A 24 -13.27 18.94 -21.74
CA GLY A 24 -12.52 17.70 -21.55
C GLY A 24 -11.54 17.71 -20.37
N TYR A 25 -11.95 17.13 -19.25
CA TYR A 25 -11.05 16.73 -18.17
C TYR A 25 -10.95 15.20 -18.14
N ASP A 26 -9.86 14.66 -17.56
CA ASP A 26 -9.67 13.22 -17.43
C ASP A 26 -10.26 12.71 -16.11
N LEU A 27 -10.11 13.54 -15.07
CA LEU A 27 -10.61 13.26 -13.73
C LEU A 27 -11.10 14.55 -13.08
N ALA A 28 -12.17 14.48 -12.30
CA ALA A 28 -12.65 15.62 -11.52
C ALA A 28 -13.21 15.20 -10.17
N PHE A 29 -13.21 16.17 -9.25
CA PHE A 29 -14.02 16.15 -8.02
C PHE A 29 -15.02 17.31 -8.15
N PRO A 30 -16.16 17.07 -8.82
CA PRO A 30 -17.05 18.16 -9.25
C PRO A 30 -17.64 18.94 -8.07
N ASN A 31 -17.98 18.27 -6.96
CA ASN A 31 -18.54 18.89 -5.78
C ASN A 31 -17.51 19.74 -4.99
N LEU A 32 -16.21 19.58 -5.30
CA LEU A 32 -15.11 20.40 -4.77
C LEU A 32 -14.62 21.43 -5.79
N GLY A 33 -15.16 21.43 -7.01
CA GLY A 33 -14.72 22.34 -8.08
C GLY A 33 -13.33 22.03 -8.64
N ILE A 34 -12.79 20.81 -8.44
CA ILE A 34 -11.46 20.41 -8.89
C ILE A 34 -11.61 19.64 -10.21
N PHE A 35 -10.90 20.09 -11.26
CA PHE A 35 -10.90 19.47 -12.58
C PHE A 35 -9.45 19.26 -13.03
N ILE A 36 -9.08 18.03 -13.38
CA ILE A 36 -7.72 17.63 -13.76
C ILE A 36 -7.73 17.25 -15.24
N LYS A 37 -6.93 17.97 -16.02
CA LYS A 37 -6.71 17.70 -17.45
C LYS A 37 -5.34 17.05 -17.62
N ASN A 38 -5.19 16.19 -18.65
CA ASN A 38 -3.94 15.54 -19.00
C ASN A 38 -3.31 14.76 -17.85
N LEU A 39 -4.13 13.97 -17.13
CA LEU A 39 -3.64 13.09 -16.07
C LEU A 39 -2.77 11.97 -16.69
N GLN A 40 -1.47 12.19 -16.67
CA GLN A 40 -0.52 11.18 -17.16
C GLN A 40 -0.29 10.11 -16.09
N ASN A 41 -0.29 8.85 -16.49
CA ASN A 41 0.07 7.72 -15.64
C ASN A 41 1.52 7.26 -15.79
N THR A 42 2.25 7.85 -16.76
CA THR A 42 3.65 7.53 -17.06
C THR A 42 4.48 8.77 -17.39
N ILE A 43 5.78 8.69 -17.11
CA ILE A 43 6.78 9.67 -17.57
C ILE A 43 7.69 8.98 -18.59
N ARG A 44 7.95 9.65 -19.71
CA ARG A 44 8.91 9.18 -20.72
C ARG A 44 10.25 9.91 -20.54
N LEU A 45 11.31 9.12 -20.33
CA LEU A 45 12.70 9.59 -20.27
C LEU A 45 13.49 8.93 -21.41
N GLY A 46 13.51 9.58 -22.59
CA GLY A 46 14.05 8.98 -23.79
C GLY A 46 13.27 7.73 -24.20
N ASN A 47 13.94 6.58 -24.25
CA ASN A 47 13.34 5.28 -24.58
C ASN A 47 12.72 4.56 -23.37
N PHE A 48 12.83 5.12 -22.15
CA PHE A 48 12.28 4.51 -20.95
C PHE A 48 10.95 5.14 -20.57
N THR A 49 9.95 4.30 -20.33
CA THR A 49 8.66 4.70 -19.77
C THR A 49 8.59 4.27 -18.32
N ILE A 50 8.39 5.21 -17.40
CA ILE A 50 8.28 4.95 -15.97
C ILE A 50 6.86 5.27 -15.53
N ALA A 51 6.17 4.30 -14.94
CA ALA A 51 4.82 4.50 -14.41
C ALA A 51 4.86 5.32 -13.10
N PHE A 52 3.97 6.29 -12.95
CA PHE A 52 3.81 7.05 -11.70
C PHE A 52 3.50 6.12 -10.52
N TYR A 53 2.76 5.06 -10.76
CA TYR A 53 2.51 4.03 -9.75
C TYR A 53 3.81 3.48 -9.15
N GLY A 54 4.78 3.13 -9.99
CA GLY A 54 6.08 2.63 -9.54
C GLY A 54 6.88 3.67 -8.75
N ILE A 55 6.84 4.94 -9.16
CA ILE A 55 7.50 6.04 -8.45
C ILE A 55 6.88 6.23 -7.06
N ILE A 56 5.55 6.27 -6.99
CA ILE A 56 4.81 6.45 -5.73
C ILE A 56 5.09 5.30 -4.76
N ILE A 57 5.05 4.06 -5.23
CA ILE A 57 5.36 2.89 -4.39
C ILE A 57 6.80 2.94 -3.90
N SER A 58 7.76 3.32 -4.75
CA SER A 58 9.17 3.45 -4.35
C SER A 58 9.36 4.52 -3.28
N ILE A 59 8.73 5.68 -3.44
CA ILE A 59 8.76 6.76 -2.42
C ILE A 59 8.08 6.29 -1.14
N ALA A 60 6.93 5.62 -1.23
CA ALA A 60 6.20 5.08 -0.09
C ALA A 60 7.04 4.08 0.70
N MET A 61 7.76 3.19 0.01
CA MET A 61 8.67 2.23 0.63
C MET A 61 9.85 2.91 1.33
N LEU A 62 10.47 3.92 0.70
CA LEU A 62 11.58 4.67 1.30
C LEU A 62 11.13 5.45 2.54
N ILE A 63 9.96 6.11 2.50
CA ILE A 63 9.40 6.81 3.66
C ILE A 63 9.10 5.80 4.78
N GLY A 64 8.44 4.68 4.45
CA GLY A 64 8.16 3.62 5.42
C GLY A 64 9.43 3.07 6.08
N PHE A 65 10.44 2.77 5.28
CA PHE A 65 11.75 2.31 5.74
C PHE A 65 12.44 3.32 6.67
N THR A 66 12.46 4.60 6.28
CA THR A 66 13.07 5.68 7.09
C THR A 66 12.38 5.80 8.46
N ILE A 67 11.06 5.66 8.51
CA ILE A 67 10.30 5.70 9.77
C ILE A 67 10.62 4.48 10.63
N VAL A 68 10.70 3.28 10.04
CA VAL A 68 11.03 2.05 10.76
C VAL A 68 12.43 2.15 11.38
N THR A 69 13.43 2.55 10.62
CA THR A 69 14.83 2.70 11.11
C THR A 69 14.94 3.81 12.16
N TYR A 70 14.20 4.92 12.01
CA TYR A 70 14.13 5.96 13.05
C TYR A 70 13.59 5.40 14.37
N TYR A 71 12.50 4.63 14.34
CA TYR A 71 11.94 4.04 15.57
C TYR A 71 12.77 2.88 16.11
N ALA A 72 13.47 2.13 15.26
CA ALA A 72 14.45 1.13 15.69
C ALA A 72 15.55 1.79 16.54
N LYS A 73 16.20 2.82 16.01
CA LYS A 73 17.22 3.59 16.76
C LYS A 73 16.67 4.19 18.05
N LYS A 74 15.49 4.82 18.00
CA LYS A 74 14.85 5.42 19.18
C LYS A 74 14.55 4.43 20.28
N LYS A 75 14.38 3.14 19.95
CA LYS A 75 14.08 2.04 20.86
C LYS A 75 15.30 1.17 21.17
N ASN A 76 16.50 1.62 20.81
CA ASN A 76 17.77 0.90 20.98
C ASN A 76 17.75 -0.51 20.36
N ILE A 77 17.11 -0.62 19.20
CA ILE A 77 17.12 -1.84 18.38
C ILE A 77 18.16 -1.65 17.29
N ASN A 78 18.95 -2.70 17.02
CA ASN A 78 19.89 -2.67 15.90
C ASN A 78 19.12 -2.44 14.58
N ASP A 79 19.35 -1.29 13.96
CA ASP A 79 18.69 -0.90 12.73
C ASP A 79 19.18 -1.69 11.51
N ASP A 80 20.36 -2.34 11.56
CA ASP A 80 20.86 -3.22 10.50
C ASP A 80 19.87 -4.35 10.17
N ILE A 81 19.13 -4.82 11.18
CA ILE A 81 18.05 -5.80 10.98
C ILE A 81 17.02 -5.32 9.96
N PHE A 82 16.67 -4.03 10.01
CA PHE A 82 15.65 -3.47 9.14
C PHE A 82 16.17 -3.16 7.74
N TYR A 83 17.48 -2.96 7.55
CA TYR A 83 18.11 -2.92 6.22
C TYR A 83 18.00 -4.31 5.55
N ASP A 84 18.35 -5.38 6.28
CA ASP A 84 18.22 -6.74 5.78
C ASP A 84 16.76 -7.08 5.46
N VAL A 85 15.83 -6.79 6.38
CA VAL A 85 14.39 -7.00 6.20
C VAL A 85 13.85 -6.22 5.00
N PHE A 86 14.30 -4.97 4.78
CA PHE A 86 13.88 -4.17 3.63
C PHE A 86 14.32 -4.78 2.31
N ILE A 87 15.56 -5.27 2.22
CA ILE A 87 16.07 -5.97 1.04
C ILE A 87 15.28 -7.25 0.80
N ILE A 88 14.99 -8.03 1.86
CA ILE A 88 14.19 -9.26 1.79
C ILE A 88 12.79 -8.95 1.25
N ILE A 89 12.12 -7.91 1.76
CA ILE A 89 10.78 -7.52 1.31
C ILE A 89 10.79 -7.16 -0.18
N ILE A 90 11.78 -6.40 -0.65
CA ILE A 90 11.87 -6.01 -2.07
C ILE A 90 12.10 -7.24 -2.95
N LEU A 91 13.13 -8.02 -2.67
CA LEU A 91 13.53 -9.13 -3.52
C LEU A 91 12.47 -10.24 -3.53
N LEU A 92 12.09 -10.72 -2.35
CA LEU A 92 11.11 -11.79 -2.24
C LEU A 92 9.69 -11.31 -2.57
N GLY A 93 9.39 -10.03 -2.36
CA GLY A 93 8.14 -9.41 -2.79
C GLY A 93 7.95 -9.49 -4.30
N ILE A 94 8.96 -9.10 -5.08
CA ILE A 94 8.91 -9.16 -6.55
C ILE A 94 8.87 -10.61 -7.03
N ILE A 95 9.75 -11.47 -6.50
CA ILE A 95 9.81 -12.90 -6.89
C ILE A 95 8.48 -13.59 -6.57
N GLY A 96 7.94 -13.37 -5.37
CA GLY A 96 6.68 -13.97 -4.94
C GLY A 96 5.49 -13.49 -5.75
N ALA A 97 5.42 -12.18 -6.04
CA ALA A 97 4.36 -11.61 -6.87
C ALA A 97 4.35 -12.22 -8.28
N ARG A 98 5.54 -12.40 -8.87
CA ARG A 98 5.68 -13.02 -10.19
C ARG A 98 5.37 -14.51 -10.17
N ALA A 99 5.95 -15.24 -9.23
CA ALA A 99 5.74 -16.69 -9.11
C ALA A 99 4.26 -17.04 -8.93
N TYR A 100 3.56 -16.30 -8.04
CA TYR A 100 2.13 -16.49 -7.82
C TYR A 100 1.33 -16.24 -9.11
N TYR A 101 1.59 -15.15 -9.80
CA TYR A 101 0.90 -14.81 -11.05
C TYR A 101 1.12 -15.89 -12.12
N VAL A 102 2.37 -16.34 -12.30
CA VAL A 102 2.72 -17.39 -13.27
C VAL A 102 2.02 -18.71 -12.94
N ILE A 103 1.99 -19.12 -11.67
CA ILE A 103 1.31 -20.35 -11.23
C ILE A 103 -0.19 -20.29 -11.56
N PHE A 104 -0.86 -19.17 -11.25
CA PHE A 104 -2.30 -19.04 -11.53
C PHE A 104 -2.66 -18.81 -13.00
N LYS A 105 -1.67 -18.48 -13.84
CA LYS A 105 -1.81 -18.34 -15.30
C LYS A 105 -0.99 -19.39 -16.03
N TRP A 106 -0.82 -20.59 -15.43
CA TRP A 106 0.05 -21.61 -15.96
C TRP A 106 -0.31 -22.04 -17.39
N ASP A 107 -1.62 -22.13 -17.72
CA ASP A 107 -2.09 -22.47 -19.08
C ASP A 107 -1.53 -21.53 -20.16
N TYR A 108 -1.29 -20.26 -19.80
CA TYR A 108 -0.67 -19.28 -20.68
C TYR A 108 0.85 -19.46 -20.74
N TYR A 109 1.52 -19.60 -19.58
CA TYR A 109 2.98 -19.61 -19.50
C TYR A 109 3.61 -20.92 -19.91
N GLN A 110 2.92 -22.06 -19.83
CA GLN A 110 3.42 -23.34 -20.36
C GLN A 110 3.69 -23.28 -21.88
N ILE A 111 2.93 -22.44 -22.61
CA ILE A 111 3.09 -22.25 -24.06
C ILE A 111 4.14 -21.15 -24.36
N ARG A 112 4.36 -20.23 -23.41
CA ARG A 112 5.25 -19.07 -23.54
C ARG A 112 6.25 -18.96 -22.38
N PRO A 113 7.12 -19.95 -22.18
CA PRO A 113 8.01 -20.00 -21.01
C PRO A 113 9.04 -18.84 -20.98
N HIS A 114 9.38 -18.27 -22.14
CA HIS A 114 10.28 -17.13 -22.23
C HIS A 114 9.72 -15.84 -21.62
N GLU A 115 8.39 -15.72 -21.49
CA GLU A 115 7.74 -14.58 -20.87
C GLU A 115 7.68 -14.68 -19.32
N ILE A 116 8.03 -15.84 -18.72
CA ILE A 116 7.96 -16.04 -17.26
C ILE A 116 8.77 -14.99 -16.49
N LEU A 117 9.91 -14.57 -17.01
CA LEU A 117 10.79 -13.59 -16.38
C LEU A 117 10.53 -12.14 -16.84
N ASP A 118 9.63 -11.91 -17.78
CA ASP A 118 9.28 -10.57 -18.25
C ASP A 118 8.30 -9.88 -17.27
N ILE A 119 8.87 -9.24 -16.24
CA ILE A 119 8.12 -8.47 -15.25
C ILE A 119 7.70 -7.09 -15.76
N ARG A 120 8.27 -6.60 -16.88
CA ARG A 120 7.96 -5.28 -17.44
C ARG A 120 6.61 -5.24 -18.14
N ALA A 121 6.19 -6.35 -18.69
CA ALA A 121 4.86 -6.51 -19.29
C ALA A 121 3.72 -6.57 -18.24
N GLY A 122 4.03 -6.43 -16.96
CA GLY A 122 3.07 -6.56 -15.86
C GLY A 122 2.97 -8.00 -15.34
N GLY A 123 1.82 -8.39 -14.81
CA GLY A 123 1.60 -9.75 -14.29
C GLY A 123 2.31 -10.00 -12.96
N LEU A 124 2.04 -9.15 -11.99
CA LEU A 124 2.49 -9.26 -10.60
C LEU A 124 1.27 -9.37 -9.67
N ALA A 125 1.19 -10.45 -8.90
CA ALA A 125 0.11 -10.67 -7.94
C ALA A 125 0.56 -10.27 -6.54
N VAL A 126 -0.07 -9.24 -5.98
CA VAL A 126 0.29 -8.66 -4.67
C VAL A 126 0.29 -9.72 -3.55
N PHE A 127 -0.67 -10.64 -3.54
CA PHE A 127 -0.74 -11.70 -2.53
C PHE A 127 0.50 -12.60 -2.51
N GLY A 128 1.02 -12.96 -3.69
CA GLY A 128 2.25 -13.77 -3.78
C GLY A 128 3.45 -13.04 -3.19
N GLY A 129 3.57 -11.75 -3.47
CA GLY A 129 4.63 -10.91 -2.91
C GLY A 129 4.57 -10.82 -1.38
N ILE A 130 3.39 -10.60 -0.82
CA ILE A 130 3.18 -10.54 0.64
C ILE A 130 3.53 -11.87 1.30
N ILE A 131 3.05 -12.99 0.76
CA ILE A 131 3.28 -14.33 1.32
C ILE A 131 4.79 -14.62 1.36
N LEU A 132 5.49 -14.43 0.23
CA LEU A 132 6.91 -14.78 0.16
C LEU A 132 7.77 -13.82 1.00
N ALA A 133 7.42 -12.54 1.08
CA ALA A 133 8.09 -11.57 1.95
C ALA A 133 7.94 -11.93 3.43
N ILE A 134 6.74 -12.31 3.89
CA ILE A 134 6.50 -12.75 5.27
C ILE A 134 7.33 -14.01 5.58
N ILE A 135 7.32 -15.02 4.70
CA ILE A 135 8.13 -16.23 4.86
C ILE A 135 9.61 -15.87 4.99
N GLY A 136 10.11 -14.97 4.12
CA GLY A 136 11.50 -14.51 4.17
C GLY A 136 11.86 -13.82 5.48
N ILE A 137 11.01 -12.94 5.99
CA ILE A 137 11.21 -12.27 7.28
C ILE A 137 11.26 -13.30 8.42
N ILE A 138 10.35 -14.28 8.42
CA ILE A 138 10.32 -15.33 9.45
C ILE A 138 11.61 -16.14 9.41
N ILE A 139 12.03 -16.62 8.23
CA ILE A 139 13.26 -17.40 8.05
C ILE A 139 14.47 -16.58 8.52
N TYR A 140 14.60 -15.33 8.09
CA TYR A 140 15.67 -14.43 8.50
C TYR A 140 15.74 -14.29 10.02
N CYS A 141 14.63 -13.99 10.66
CA CYS A 141 14.56 -13.83 12.11
C CYS A 141 14.91 -15.13 12.87
N VAL A 142 14.43 -16.28 12.40
CA VAL A 142 14.74 -17.58 13.00
C VAL A 142 16.24 -17.90 12.89
N VAL A 143 16.83 -17.71 11.69
CA VAL A 143 18.27 -17.97 11.46
C VAL A 143 19.15 -17.04 12.30
N LYS A 144 18.78 -15.78 12.40
CA LYS A 144 19.50 -14.76 13.19
C LYS A 144 19.17 -14.81 14.69
N LYS A 145 18.23 -15.68 15.12
CA LYS A 145 17.73 -15.77 16.50
C LYS A 145 17.14 -14.46 17.03
N ILE A 146 16.44 -13.73 16.15
CA ILE A 146 15.78 -12.45 16.45
C ILE A 146 14.30 -12.71 16.72
N ASN A 147 13.69 -11.95 17.64
CA ASN A 147 12.27 -12.04 17.90
C ASN A 147 11.45 -11.52 16.71
N VAL A 148 10.81 -12.43 15.97
CA VAL A 148 9.96 -12.13 14.78
C VAL A 148 8.89 -11.10 15.10
N ILE A 149 8.24 -11.23 16.27
CA ILE A 149 7.10 -10.39 16.65
C ILE A 149 7.51 -8.92 16.83
N LYS A 150 8.70 -8.68 17.41
CA LYS A 150 9.24 -7.31 17.56
C LYS A 150 9.60 -6.68 16.21
N VAL A 151 10.17 -7.47 15.29
CA VAL A 151 10.45 -7.01 13.92
C VAL A 151 9.15 -6.66 13.20
N LEU A 152 8.12 -7.50 13.32
CA LEU A 152 6.80 -7.22 12.75
C LEU A 152 6.17 -5.96 13.35
N ASP A 153 6.27 -5.74 14.68
CA ASP A 153 5.73 -4.54 15.32
C ASP A 153 6.24 -3.25 14.66
N LEU A 154 7.54 -3.11 14.47
CA LEU A 154 8.11 -1.93 13.83
C LEU A 154 7.81 -1.86 12.33
N THR A 155 7.86 -3.00 11.64
CA THR A 155 7.58 -3.07 10.21
C THR A 155 6.17 -2.59 9.89
N MET A 156 5.18 -2.86 10.76
CA MET A 156 3.79 -2.42 10.55
C MET A 156 3.64 -0.89 10.54
N ILE A 157 4.47 -0.16 11.26
CA ILE A 157 4.44 1.31 11.22
C ILE A 157 4.79 1.81 9.80
N GLY A 158 5.89 1.30 9.25
CA GLY A 158 6.33 1.66 7.89
C GLY A 158 5.36 1.17 6.82
N LEU A 159 4.81 -0.05 6.98
CA LEU A 159 3.83 -0.60 6.06
C LEU A 159 2.56 0.26 6.00
N THR A 160 2.04 0.71 7.14
CA THR A 160 0.80 1.49 7.20
C THR A 160 0.92 2.83 6.47
N ILE A 161 2.02 3.58 6.69
CA ILE A 161 2.25 4.82 5.95
C ILE A 161 2.53 4.55 4.47
N GLY A 162 3.25 3.47 4.16
CA GLY A 162 3.47 3.02 2.79
C GLY A 162 2.17 2.73 2.06
N GLN A 163 1.22 2.07 2.72
CA GLN A 163 -0.12 1.83 2.17
C GLN A 163 -0.89 3.15 1.93
N ALA A 164 -0.88 4.07 2.90
CA ALA A 164 -1.55 5.36 2.75
C ALA A 164 -1.06 6.13 1.51
N ILE A 165 0.26 6.19 1.31
CA ILE A 165 0.88 6.86 0.16
C ILE A 165 0.65 6.07 -1.12
N GLY A 166 0.78 4.72 -1.06
CA GLY A 166 0.67 3.84 -2.22
C GLY A 166 -0.70 3.92 -2.91
N ARG A 167 -1.78 4.24 -2.16
CA ARG A 167 -3.12 4.44 -2.73
C ARG A 167 -3.21 5.55 -3.77
N TYR A 168 -2.34 6.53 -3.74
CA TYR A 168 -2.26 7.53 -4.79
C TYR A 168 -1.79 6.95 -6.13
N GLY A 169 -1.13 5.78 -6.14
CA GLY A 169 -0.86 5.05 -7.39
C GLY A 169 -2.14 4.65 -8.13
N ASN A 170 -3.18 4.20 -7.40
CA ASN A 170 -4.48 3.88 -7.98
C ASN A 170 -5.17 5.13 -8.56
N PHE A 171 -4.99 6.30 -7.94
CA PHE A 171 -5.48 7.57 -8.47
C PHE A 171 -4.91 7.87 -9.86
N PHE A 172 -3.57 7.77 -10.04
CA PHE A 172 -2.93 8.03 -11.32
C PHE A 172 -3.30 6.99 -12.40
N ASN A 173 -3.59 5.76 -12.00
CA ASN A 173 -4.05 4.71 -12.92
C ASN A 173 -5.56 4.73 -13.16
N MET A 174 -6.32 5.62 -12.51
CA MET A 174 -7.80 5.65 -12.56
C MET A 174 -8.44 4.27 -12.30
N GLU A 175 -7.89 3.52 -11.32
CA GLU A 175 -8.32 2.17 -10.99
C GLU A 175 -8.79 2.07 -9.53
N ALA A 176 -9.37 0.92 -9.14
CA ALA A 176 -9.82 0.64 -7.78
C ALA A 176 -10.82 1.66 -7.23
N TYR A 177 -11.64 2.25 -8.09
CA TYR A 177 -12.74 3.12 -7.69
C TYR A 177 -13.95 2.29 -7.21
N GLY A 178 -14.89 2.97 -6.53
CA GLY A 178 -16.11 2.34 -6.04
C GLY A 178 -17.31 2.55 -6.97
N ASP A 179 -18.49 2.13 -6.52
CA ASP A 179 -19.75 2.32 -7.26
C ASP A 179 -20.16 3.79 -7.31
N TYR A 180 -21.27 4.06 -7.94
CA TYR A 180 -21.82 5.41 -8.09
C TYR A 180 -22.03 6.12 -6.74
N THR A 181 -21.65 7.39 -6.68
CA THR A 181 -21.92 8.27 -5.54
C THR A 181 -22.05 9.73 -5.99
N ASN A 182 -22.78 10.52 -5.23
CA ASN A 182 -22.85 11.96 -5.38
C ASN A 182 -22.50 12.70 -4.06
N ASN A 183 -21.62 12.09 -3.24
CA ASN A 183 -21.16 12.72 -2.01
C ASN A 183 -20.19 13.89 -2.29
N LEU A 184 -19.76 14.61 -1.24
CA LEU A 184 -18.86 15.77 -1.35
C LEU A 184 -17.57 15.47 -2.11
N VAL A 185 -17.01 14.28 -1.93
CA VAL A 185 -15.75 13.86 -2.56
C VAL A 185 -15.96 12.93 -3.76
N ALA A 186 -17.18 12.91 -4.34
CA ALA A 186 -17.46 12.14 -5.54
C ALA A 186 -16.43 12.44 -6.64
N MET A 187 -15.90 11.39 -7.26
CA MET A 187 -14.88 11.47 -8.30
C MET A 187 -15.49 11.14 -9.65
N ARG A 188 -15.29 11.98 -10.64
CA ARG A 188 -15.64 11.71 -12.04
C ARG A 188 -14.43 11.27 -12.81
N LEU A 189 -14.61 10.21 -13.59
CA LEU A 189 -13.59 9.58 -14.42
C LEU A 189 -14.08 9.56 -15.86
N ARG A 190 -13.24 9.89 -16.81
CA ARG A 190 -13.55 9.81 -18.23
C ARG A 190 -13.70 8.33 -18.62
N GLU A 191 -14.87 7.97 -19.14
CA GLU A 191 -15.27 6.58 -19.39
C GLU A 191 -14.31 5.85 -20.34
N GLU A 192 -13.78 6.51 -21.36
CA GLU A 192 -12.89 5.90 -22.36
C GLU A 192 -11.56 5.39 -21.78
N TYR A 193 -11.17 5.82 -20.57
CA TYR A 193 -9.95 5.37 -19.89
C TYR A 193 -10.19 4.22 -18.93
N LEU A 194 -11.44 3.83 -18.73
CA LEU A 194 -11.83 2.80 -17.79
C LEU A 194 -11.97 1.44 -18.46
N ASP A 195 -11.71 0.36 -17.72
CA ASP A 195 -12.05 -0.97 -18.17
C ASP A 195 -13.59 -1.15 -18.10
N PRO A 196 -14.26 -1.41 -19.24
CA PRO A 196 -15.70 -1.60 -19.25
C PRO A 196 -16.20 -2.72 -18.32
N ALA A 197 -15.35 -3.72 -18.03
CA ALA A 197 -15.69 -4.82 -17.12
C ALA A 197 -15.85 -4.35 -15.65
N ASN A 198 -15.27 -3.20 -15.29
CA ASN A 198 -15.34 -2.64 -13.94
C ASN A 198 -16.45 -1.59 -13.78
N ILE A 199 -17.16 -1.24 -14.85
CA ILE A 199 -18.29 -0.30 -14.81
C ILE A 199 -19.55 -1.05 -14.38
N THR A 200 -20.15 -0.63 -13.26
CA THR A 200 -21.38 -1.27 -12.76
C THR A 200 -22.61 -0.84 -13.56
N TRP A 201 -23.68 -1.63 -13.47
CA TRP A 201 -24.96 -1.27 -14.08
C TRP A 201 -25.50 0.06 -13.52
N VAL A 202 -25.33 0.33 -12.21
CA VAL A 202 -25.74 1.59 -11.59
C VAL A 202 -24.97 2.78 -12.19
N GLN A 203 -23.67 2.62 -12.41
CA GLN A 203 -22.85 3.65 -13.05
C GLN A 203 -23.27 3.88 -14.50
N SER A 204 -23.56 2.83 -15.26
CA SER A 204 -24.00 2.95 -16.66
C SER A 204 -25.33 3.67 -16.81
N LEU A 205 -26.20 3.61 -15.81
CA LEU A 205 -27.46 4.39 -15.77
C LEU A 205 -27.25 5.86 -15.39
N ASN A 206 -26.13 6.18 -14.74
CA ASN A 206 -25.81 7.53 -14.24
C ASN A 206 -24.60 8.15 -14.96
N VAL A 207 -24.41 7.78 -16.23
CA VAL A 207 -23.38 8.41 -17.07
C VAL A 207 -23.67 9.90 -17.22
N ILE A 208 -22.66 10.69 -17.06
CA ILE A 208 -22.71 12.15 -17.21
C ILE A 208 -22.06 12.49 -18.55
N GLU A 209 -22.79 13.14 -19.43
CA GLU A 209 -22.30 13.59 -20.71
C GLU A 209 -22.11 15.13 -20.68
N GLU A 210 -20.87 15.56 -20.88
CA GLU A 210 -20.51 16.99 -20.96
C GLU A 210 -19.71 17.19 -22.28
N GLU A 211 -20.21 18.05 -23.16
CA GLU A 211 -19.57 18.41 -24.44
C GLU A 211 -19.21 17.17 -25.32
N GLY A 212 -20.06 16.15 -25.31
CA GLY A 212 -19.86 14.91 -26.08
C GLY A 212 -18.88 13.93 -25.45
N ILE A 213 -18.39 14.19 -24.24
CA ILE A 213 -17.52 13.29 -23.49
C ILE A 213 -18.32 12.65 -22.37
N ARG A 214 -18.19 11.33 -22.24
CA ARG A 214 -18.88 10.54 -21.23
C ARG A 214 -18.01 10.33 -19.99
N TYR A 215 -18.61 10.50 -18.82
CA TYR A 215 -17.97 10.38 -17.52
C TYR A 215 -18.73 9.44 -16.60
N ILE A 216 -17.99 8.65 -15.85
CA ILE A 216 -18.51 7.80 -14.76
C ILE A 216 -18.21 8.49 -13.44
N GLN A 217 -19.23 8.62 -12.58
CA GLN A 217 -19.08 9.18 -11.24
C GLN A 217 -19.02 8.07 -10.19
N ALA A 218 -18.03 8.09 -9.29
CA ALA A 218 -17.68 6.96 -8.43
C ALA A 218 -17.18 7.39 -7.04
N HIS A 219 -17.19 6.46 -6.09
CA HIS A 219 -16.51 6.63 -4.81
C HIS A 219 -14.97 6.64 -5.02
N PRO A 220 -14.23 7.64 -4.51
CA PRO A 220 -12.77 7.67 -4.53
C PRO A 220 -12.19 6.78 -3.42
N THR A 221 -12.26 5.46 -3.60
CA THR A 221 -11.87 4.49 -2.57
C THR A 221 -10.39 4.59 -2.19
N PHE A 222 -9.52 5.04 -3.13
CA PHE A 222 -8.11 5.33 -2.85
C PHE A 222 -7.96 6.37 -1.74
N LEU A 223 -8.77 7.44 -1.78
CA LEU A 223 -8.76 8.52 -0.80
C LEU A 223 -9.27 8.03 0.57
N TYR A 224 -10.36 7.24 0.57
CA TYR A 224 -10.90 6.67 1.81
C TYR A 224 -9.87 5.78 2.50
N GLU A 225 -9.27 4.86 1.76
CA GLU A 225 -8.28 3.94 2.32
C GLU A 225 -7.00 4.67 2.76
N SER A 226 -6.56 5.69 2.00
CA SER A 226 -5.42 6.52 2.39
C SER A 226 -5.68 7.25 3.71
N CYS A 227 -6.81 7.95 3.85
CA CYS A 227 -7.17 8.67 5.08
C CYS A 227 -7.28 7.74 6.29
N LEU A 228 -7.92 6.58 6.13
CA LEU A 228 -8.07 5.60 7.20
C LEU A 228 -6.71 4.98 7.60
N ASN A 229 -5.81 4.72 6.65
CA ASN A 229 -4.46 4.28 6.94
C ASN A 229 -3.62 5.36 7.65
N ILE A 230 -3.80 6.64 7.33
CA ILE A 230 -3.16 7.75 8.09
C ILE A 230 -3.63 7.73 9.55
N VAL A 231 -4.92 7.56 9.79
CA VAL A 231 -5.48 7.45 11.16
C VAL A 231 -4.86 6.25 11.88
N LEU A 232 -4.81 5.08 11.23
CA LEU A 232 -4.18 3.89 11.80
C LEU A 232 -2.69 4.11 12.10
N PHE A 233 -1.96 4.76 11.18
CA PHE A 233 -0.57 5.14 11.39
C PHE A 233 -0.39 6.03 12.63
N ILE A 234 -1.23 7.05 12.82
CA ILE A 234 -1.20 7.92 14.01
C ILE A 234 -1.44 7.09 15.28
N ILE A 235 -2.37 6.14 15.26
CA ILE A 235 -2.62 5.23 16.38
C ILE A 235 -1.37 4.42 16.70
N LEU A 236 -0.70 3.82 15.70
CA LEU A 236 0.53 3.03 15.90
C LEU A 236 1.67 3.90 16.47
N ILE A 237 1.82 5.12 15.96
CA ILE A 237 2.81 6.09 16.49
C ILE A 237 2.51 6.48 17.94
N TYR A 238 1.25 6.67 18.28
CA TYR A 238 0.84 6.94 19.66
C TYR A 238 1.15 5.75 20.58
N LEU A 239 0.82 4.53 20.14
CA LEU A 239 1.08 3.32 20.91
C LEU A 239 2.57 3.11 21.18
N ILE A 240 3.42 3.18 20.16
CA ILE A 240 4.87 2.97 20.34
C ILE A 240 5.52 4.02 21.22
N ASN A 241 5.04 5.26 21.22
CA ASN A 241 5.63 6.32 22.03
C ASN A 241 5.12 6.38 23.47
N LYS A 242 3.84 6.03 23.71
CA LYS A 242 3.16 6.32 24.98
C LYS A 242 2.54 5.11 25.66
N LYS A 243 2.18 4.06 24.93
CA LYS A 243 1.31 2.98 25.43
C LYS A 243 1.75 1.58 25.02
N TYR A 244 3.01 1.42 24.58
CA TYR A 244 3.53 0.08 24.28
C TYR A 244 3.67 -0.75 25.55
N LYS A 245 3.07 -1.94 25.57
CA LYS A 245 2.99 -2.80 26.76
C LYS A 245 3.52 -4.21 26.56
N PHE A 246 3.44 -4.77 25.35
CA PHE A 246 3.81 -6.15 25.06
C PHE A 246 4.22 -6.33 23.59
N ASP A 247 5.06 -7.34 23.34
CA ASP A 247 5.50 -7.70 22.00
C ASP A 247 4.33 -8.18 21.16
N GLY A 248 4.19 -7.64 19.95
CA GLY A 248 3.08 -7.92 19.04
C GLY A 248 1.89 -6.96 19.19
N GLN A 249 2.00 -5.92 20.02
CA GLN A 249 0.91 -4.96 20.19
C GLN A 249 0.64 -4.15 18.93
N LEU A 250 1.70 -3.67 18.25
CA LEU A 250 1.54 -2.88 17.05
C LEU A 250 1.10 -3.77 15.88
N PHE A 251 1.66 -4.97 15.78
CA PHE A 251 1.28 -5.94 14.77
C PHE A 251 -0.19 -6.36 14.91
N ALA A 252 -0.64 -6.67 16.13
CA ALA A 252 -2.03 -6.99 16.41
C ALA A 252 -2.97 -5.81 16.10
N THR A 253 -2.58 -4.59 16.52
CA THR A 253 -3.36 -3.36 16.23
C THR A 253 -3.46 -3.10 14.74
N TYR A 254 -2.37 -3.30 13.99
CA TYR A 254 -2.37 -3.18 12.54
C TYR A 254 -3.31 -4.21 11.89
N LEU A 255 -3.23 -5.48 12.27
CA LEU A 255 -4.09 -6.53 11.72
C LEU A 255 -5.57 -6.24 11.94
N ILE A 256 -5.94 -5.79 13.15
CA ILE A 256 -7.32 -5.41 13.47
C ILE A 256 -7.72 -4.17 12.67
N GLY A 257 -6.93 -3.10 12.77
CA GLY A 257 -7.25 -1.81 12.16
C GLY A 257 -7.32 -1.89 10.64
N TYR A 258 -6.30 -2.47 9.99
CA TYR A 258 -6.29 -2.62 8.55
C TYR A 258 -7.35 -3.62 8.05
N GLY A 259 -7.61 -4.69 8.82
CA GLY A 259 -8.70 -5.60 8.52
C GLY A 259 -10.06 -4.89 8.49
N ILE A 260 -10.33 -4.01 9.47
CA ILE A 260 -11.55 -3.19 9.49
C ILE A 260 -11.59 -2.24 8.29
N ILE A 261 -10.48 -1.51 8.05
CA ILE A 261 -10.36 -0.58 6.92
C ILE A 261 -10.64 -1.32 5.62
N ARG A 262 -10.00 -2.49 5.42
CA ARG A 262 -10.16 -3.27 4.19
C ARG A 262 -11.57 -3.80 4.01
N ALA A 263 -12.22 -4.28 5.07
CA ALA A 263 -13.60 -4.75 5.01
C ALA A 263 -14.56 -3.62 4.58
N ILE A 264 -14.37 -2.41 5.12
CA ILE A 264 -15.19 -1.24 4.79
C ILE A 264 -14.95 -0.78 3.36
N VAL A 265 -13.68 -0.54 2.98
CA VAL A 265 -13.35 0.00 1.65
C VAL A 265 -13.70 -0.98 0.54
N GLU A 266 -13.50 -2.28 0.76
CA GLU A 266 -13.85 -3.32 -0.21
C GLU A 266 -15.35 -3.39 -0.49
N SER A 267 -16.20 -2.98 0.47
CA SER A 267 -17.66 -2.95 0.24
C SER A 267 -18.06 -1.97 -0.86
N PHE A 268 -17.30 -0.89 -1.05
CA PHE A 268 -17.53 0.11 -2.09
C PHE A 268 -16.94 -0.27 -3.45
N ARG A 269 -15.94 -1.16 -3.49
CA ARG A 269 -15.17 -1.47 -4.73
C ARG A 269 -15.98 -2.32 -5.70
N THR A 270 -15.80 -2.02 -6.99
CA THR A 270 -16.46 -2.71 -8.12
C THR A 270 -15.59 -3.78 -8.75
N ASP A 271 -14.27 -3.66 -8.65
CA ASP A 271 -13.24 -4.54 -9.24
C ASP A 271 -12.73 -5.64 -8.28
N SER A 272 -13.58 -6.07 -7.34
CA SER A 272 -13.20 -7.03 -6.31
C SER A 272 -13.03 -8.45 -6.85
N LEU A 273 -11.95 -9.13 -6.43
CA LEU A 273 -11.78 -10.57 -6.70
C LEU A 273 -12.83 -11.37 -5.91
N MET A 274 -13.60 -12.19 -6.60
CA MET A 274 -14.69 -12.97 -6.00
C MET A 274 -14.28 -14.45 -5.83
N LEU A 275 -14.67 -15.03 -4.69
CA LEU A 275 -14.66 -16.48 -4.44
C LEU A 275 -16.10 -16.91 -4.17
N GLY A 276 -16.79 -17.40 -5.20
CA GLY A 276 -18.23 -17.57 -5.16
C GLY A 276 -18.93 -16.22 -4.91
N ASN A 277 -19.71 -16.13 -3.84
CA ASN A 277 -20.44 -14.90 -3.48
C ASN A 277 -19.65 -13.97 -2.53
N PHE A 278 -18.42 -14.33 -2.16
CA PHE A 278 -17.62 -13.57 -1.19
C PHE A 278 -16.47 -12.82 -1.87
N LYS A 279 -16.23 -11.59 -1.45
CA LYS A 279 -15.05 -10.84 -1.85
C LYS A 279 -13.82 -11.38 -1.10
N VAL A 280 -12.81 -11.85 -1.83
CA VAL A 280 -11.60 -12.47 -1.25
C VAL A 280 -10.93 -11.54 -0.23
N SER A 281 -10.84 -10.24 -0.54
CA SER A 281 -10.23 -9.26 0.36
C SER A 281 -10.99 -9.13 1.69
N GLN A 282 -12.32 -9.31 1.71
CA GLN A 282 -13.11 -9.29 2.94
C GLN A 282 -12.86 -10.54 3.79
N LEU A 283 -12.73 -11.71 3.16
CA LEU A 283 -12.38 -12.95 3.89
C LEU A 283 -11.00 -12.82 4.53
N VAL A 284 -10.01 -12.32 3.80
CA VAL A 284 -8.66 -12.06 4.34
C VAL A 284 -8.72 -11.03 5.46
N ALA A 285 -9.53 -9.98 5.34
CA ALA A 285 -9.71 -8.97 6.38
C ALA A 285 -10.26 -9.58 7.68
N ILE A 286 -11.25 -10.44 7.60
CA ILE A 286 -11.80 -11.14 8.77
C ILE A 286 -10.73 -12.02 9.43
N ILE A 287 -9.97 -12.78 8.65
CA ILE A 287 -8.86 -13.60 9.16
C ILE A 287 -7.84 -12.73 9.88
N CYS A 288 -7.43 -11.59 9.29
CA CYS A 288 -6.51 -10.65 9.93
C CYS A 288 -7.05 -10.13 11.27
N ILE A 289 -8.34 -9.75 11.33
CA ILE A 289 -8.97 -9.29 12.57
C ILE A 289 -8.93 -10.39 13.65
N VAL A 290 -9.30 -11.63 13.30
CA VAL A 290 -9.30 -12.76 14.25
C VAL A 290 -7.89 -13.03 14.76
N ILE A 291 -6.89 -13.08 13.89
CA ILE A 291 -5.48 -13.26 14.27
C ILE A 291 -5.02 -12.10 15.16
N GLY A 292 -5.30 -10.85 14.78
CA GLY A 292 -4.92 -9.67 15.56
C GLY A 292 -5.54 -9.67 16.96
N VAL A 293 -6.83 -9.95 17.08
CA VAL A 293 -7.53 -10.06 18.36
C VAL A 293 -6.93 -11.19 19.22
N THR A 294 -6.64 -12.33 18.61
CA THR A 294 -6.03 -13.48 19.30
C THR A 294 -4.66 -13.12 19.86
N ILE A 295 -3.78 -12.51 19.02
CA ILE A 295 -2.45 -12.06 19.47
C ILE A 295 -2.58 -11.05 20.61
N TYR A 296 -3.51 -10.09 20.46
CA TYR A 296 -3.73 -9.05 21.48
C TYR A 296 -4.15 -9.66 22.83
N ILE A 297 -5.11 -10.58 22.83
CA ILE A 297 -5.61 -11.22 24.06
C ILE A 297 -4.53 -12.10 24.72
N LEU A 298 -3.82 -12.92 23.92
CA LEU A 298 -2.83 -13.84 24.45
C LEU A 298 -1.59 -13.13 25.01
N ASN A 299 -1.17 -12.04 24.39
CA ASN A 299 0.04 -11.33 24.77
C ASN A 299 -0.20 -10.17 25.74
N SER A 300 -1.42 -9.61 25.81
CA SER A 300 -1.75 -8.49 26.71
C SER A 300 -1.50 -8.80 28.21
N LYS A 301 -1.52 -10.07 28.57
CA LYS A 301 -1.21 -10.55 29.94
C LYS A 301 0.30 -10.64 30.21
N LYS A 302 1.14 -10.62 29.16
CA LYS A 302 2.59 -10.71 29.23
C LYS A 302 3.20 -9.31 29.12
N ILE A 303 3.05 -8.50 30.16
CA ILE A 303 3.63 -7.15 30.16
C ILE A 303 5.15 -7.26 30.09
N LYS A 304 5.73 -6.85 28.97
CA LYS A 304 7.18 -6.70 28.82
C LYS A 304 7.45 -5.31 28.24
N PRO A 305 8.36 -4.52 28.84
CA PRO A 305 8.82 -3.30 28.22
C PRO A 305 9.48 -3.61 26.86
N PHE A 306 9.42 -2.67 25.95
CA PHE A 306 10.08 -2.79 24.64
C PHE A 306 11.60 -2.70 24.83
N ASP A 307 12.22 -3.81 25.17
CA ASP A 307 13.64 -3.93 25.42
C ASP A 307 14.20 -5.12 24.64
N MET A 308 15.04 -4.83 23.63
CA MET A 308 15.73 -5.85 22.84
C MET A 308 17.18 -6.06 23.28
N VAL A 309 17.65 -5.30 24.28
CA VAL A 309 19.05 -5.36 24.75
C VAL A 309 19.41 -6.76 25.28
N HIS A 310 18.43 -7.55 25.73
CA HIS A 310 18.67 -8.90 26.27
C HIS A 310 18.71 -10.01 25.19
N GLU A 311 18.48 -9.69 23.94
CA GLU A 311 18.41 -10.70 22.84
C GLU A 311 19.52 -10.53 21.79
N ILE A 312 20.51 -9.64 22.00
CA ILE A 312 21.67 -9.55 21.12
C ILE A 312 22.54 -10.79 21.39
N PRO A 313 22.80 -11.65 20.36
CA PRO A 313 23.72 -12.78 20.53
C PRO A 313 25.07 -12.28 21.04
N GLU A 314 25.71 -13.01 21.93
CA GLU A 314 27.01 -12.66 22.51
C GLU A 314 28.09 -12.35 21.46
N SER A 315 27.99 -12.98 20.27
CA SER A 315 28.85 -12.69 19.13
C SER A 315 28.67 -11.29 18.52
N MET A 316 27.49 -10.67 18.71
CA MET A 316 27.25 -9.27 18.32
C MET A 316 27.59 -8.28 19.41
N LYS A 317 27.47 -8.67 20.70
CA LYS A 317 27.91 -7.83 21.83
C LYS A 317 29.39 -7.53 21.73
N LYS A 318 30.22 -8.53 21.43
CA LYS A 318 31.67 -8.34 21.20
C LYS A 318 32.00 -7.38 20.06
N LYS A 319 31.24 -7.41 18.95
CA LYS A 319 31.45 -6.48 17.84
C LYS A 319 31.04 -5.04 18.14
N ILE A 320 30.11 -4.84 19.07
CA ILE A 320 29.69 -3.51 19.51
C ILE A 320 30.73 -2.97 20.50
N GLU A 321 31.22 -3.79 21.43
CA GLU A 321 32.29 -3.43 22.38
C GLU A 321 33.59 -3.12 21.64
N GLU A 322 33.97 -3.90 20.62
CA GLU A 322 35.17 -3.61 19.78
C GLU A 322 35.05 -2.31 18.95
N LYS A 323 33.83 -1.82 18.68
CA LYS A 323 33.60 -0.59 17.92
C LYS A 323 33.53 0.68 18.79
N ASP A 324 33.25 0.51 20.06
CA ASP A 324 33.24 1.59 21.05
C ASP A 324 34.67 1.84 21.67
N GLU A 325 35.64 0.94 21.40
CA GLU A 325 37.04 1.06 21.80
C GLU A 325 37.95 1.60 20.69
N GLU A 326 37.49 1.81 19.45
CA GLU A 326 38.18 2.51 18.36
C GLU A 326 37.68 3.98 18.24
#